data_fbbcb466f267648aae5f75373facc5d0
#
_entry.id   fbbcb466f267648aae5f75373facc5d0
#
_cell.length_a   1.000
_cell.length_b   1.000
_cell.length_c   1.000
_cell.angle_alpha   90.00
_cell.angle_beta   90.00
_cell.angle_gamma   90.00
#
_symmetry.space_group_name_H-M   'P 1'
#
loop_
_entity.id
_entity.type
_entity.pdbx_description
1 polymer ?
#
loop_
_entity_poly.entity_id
_entity_poly.type
_entity_poly.pdbx_seq_one_letter_code
_entity_poly.pdbx_strand_id
1 'polypeptide(L)'
;MMNPVTIAKTILLFIFAAAAEIGGAWLIWQSVREGKDWWWAGLGVIALGIYGFAATLQPDAHFGRILAAYGGVFVAGSLLWGITFDGFRPDRWDVAGSAICLLGVAVIMFAPRNAG
;
A
#
# COMPACT_ATOMS: atom_id res chain seq x y z
N MET A 1 -21.58 -10.07 2.09
CA MET A 1 -20.36 -10.60 2.72
C MET A 1 -19.43 -11.15 1.67
N MET A 2 -18.16 -10.93 1.84
CA MET A 2 -17.16 -11.48 0.95
C MET A 2 -16.99 -12.97 1.20
N ASN A 3 -16.91 -13.77 0.13
CA ASN A 3 -16.54 -15.17 0.26
C ASN A 3 -15.00 -15.28 0.41
N PRO A 4 -14.45 -16.46 0.77
CA PRO A 4 -13.02 -16.63 0.96
C PRO A 4 -12.17 -16.24 -0.27
N VAL A 5 -12.67 -16.53 -1.46
CA VAL A 5 -11.95 -16.19 -2.70
C VAL A 5 -11.86 -14.68 -2.88
N THR A 6 -12.96 -13.97 -2.62
CA THR A 6 -12.99 -12.51 -2.72
C THR A 6 -12.06 -11.86 -1.68
N ILE A 7 -12.05 -12.40 -0.45
CA ILE A 7 -11.17 -11.91 0.61
C ILE A 7 -9.71 -12.10 0.20
N ALA A 8 -9.37 -13.28 -0.30
CA ALA A 8 -8.00 -13.57 -0.74
C ALA A 8 -7.58 -12.65 -1.88
N LYS A 9 -8.44 -12.43 -2.86
CA LYS A 9 -8.18 -11.54 -3.97
C LYS A 9 -7.94 -10.11 -3.49
N THR A 10 -8.78 -9.63 -2.58
CA THR A 10 -8.66 -8.29 -2.01
C THR A 10 -7.31 -8.12 -1.32
N ILE A 11 -6.92 -9.07 -0.47
CA ILE A 11 -5.67 -9.01 0.27
C ILE A 11 -4.48 -9.05 -0.68
N LEU A 12 -4.48 -9.95 -1.64
CA LEU A 12 -3.38 -10.09 -2.60
C LEU A 12 -3.22 -8.83 -3.45
N LEU A 13 -4.32 -8.22 -3.86
CA LEU A 13 -4.27 -6.96 -4.61
C LEU A 13 -3.73 -5.82 -3.75
N PHE A 14 -4.09 -5.77 -2.47
CA PHE A 14 -3.51 -4.77 -1.56
C PHE A 14 -2.00 -4.95 -1.43
N ILE A 15 -1.54 -6.17 -1.25
CA ILE A 15 -0.10 -6.46 -1.11
C ILE A 15 0.63 -6.07 -2.39
N PHE A 16 0.13 -6.51 -3.53
CA PHE A 16 0.77 -6.21 -4.83
C PHE A 16 0.79 -4.70 -5.10
N ALA A 17 -0.35 -4.04 -4.93
CA ALA A 17 -0.46 -2.61 -5.19
C ALA A 17 0.40 -1.80 -4.22
N ALA A 18 0.43 -2.18 -2.95
CA ALA A 18 1.27 -1.51 -1.95
C ALA A 18 2.75 -1.67 -2.30
N ALA A 19 3.16 -2.86 -2.73
CA ALA A 19 4.54 -3.09 -3.15
C ALA A 19 4.91 -2.22 -4.37
N ALA A 20 4.01 -2.11 -5.34
CA ALA A 20 4.22 -1.28 -6.53
C ALA A 20 4.29 0.20 -6.17
N GLU A 21 3.41 0.65 -5.28
CA GLU A 21 3.37 2.05 -4.83
C GLU A 21 4.61 2.42 -4.04
N ILE A 22 4.93 1.62 -3.04
CA ILE A 22 6.07 1.87 -2.16
C ILE A 22 7.37 1.71 -2.95
N GLY A 23 7.48 0.63 -3.70
CA GLY A 23 8.65 0.37 -4.52
C GLY A 23 8.86 1.44 -5.58
N GLY A 24 7.78 1.92 -6.20
CA GLY A 24 7.86 3.00 -7.17
C GLY A 24 8.37 4.29 -6.55
N ALA A 25 7.83 4.67 -5.41
CA ALA A 25 8.30 5.86 -4.70
C ALA A 25 9.77 5.71 -4.27
N TRP A 26 10.15 4.51 -3.82
CA TRP A 26 11.52 4.24 -3.42
C TRP A 26 12.50 4.34 -4.59
N LEU A 27 12.11 3.86 -5.77
CA LEU A 27 12.94 3.97 -6.97
C LEU A 27 13.18 5.43 -7.34
N ILE A 28 12.15 6.27 -7.26
CA ILE A 28 12.28 7.70 -7.49
C ILE A 28 13.21 8.33 -6.45
N TRP A 29 13.05 7.94 -5.19
CA TRP A 29 13.91 8.41 -4.11
C TRP A 29 15.36 8.06 -4.38
N GLN A 30 15.66 6.84 -4.85
CA GLN A 30 17.01 6.41 -5.17
C GLN A 30 17.64 7.32 -6.22
N SER A 31 16.88 7.73 -7.23
CA SER A 31 17.37 8.61 -8.26
C SER A 31 17.59 10.04 -7.73
N VAL A 32 16.56 10.62 -7.11
CA VAL A 32 16.55 12.05 -6.76
C VAL A 32 17.36 12.33 -5.50
N ARG A 33 17.20 11.54 -4.45
CA ARG A 33 17.80 11.79 -3.15
C ARG A 33 19.15 11.11 -2.98
N GLU A 34 19.32 9.93 -3.58
CA GLU A 34 20.56 9.16 -3.43
C GLU A 34 21.49 9.28 -4.63
N GLY A 35 21.11 10.06 -5.62
CA GLY A 35 21.99 10.40 -6.74
C GLY A 35 22.20 9.29 -7.75
N LYS A 36 21.33 8.29 -7.79
CA LYS A 36 21.43 7.24 -8.79
C LYS A 36 20.92 7.74 -10.13
N ASP A 37 21.20 6.99 -11.20
CA ASP A 37 20.85 7.38 -12.56
C ASP A 37 19.34 7.64 -12.68
N TRP A 38 18.99 8.54 -13.58
CA TRP A 38 17.59 8.96 -13.76
C TRP A 38 16.66 7.81 -14.22
N TRP A 39 17.21 6.75 -14.81
CA TRP A 39 16.36 5.62 -15.22
C TRP A 39 15.72 4.91 -14.03
N TRP A 40 16.30 5.03 -12.83
CA TRP A 40 15.66 4.54 -11.61
C TRP A 40 14.33 5.27 -11.38
N ALA A 41 14.30 6.58 -11.61
CA ALA A 41 13.06 7.34 -11.48
C ALA A 41 12.04 6.92 -12.54
N GLY A 42 12.50 6.62 -13.76
CA GLY A 42 11.62 6.11 -14.83
C GLY A 42 10.94 4.81 -14.46
N LEU A 43 11.70 3.87 -13.89
CA LEU A 43 11.13 2.61 -13.39
C LEU A 43 10.13 2.86 -12.27
N GLY A 44 10.42 3.82 -11.39
CA GLY A 44 9.51 4.20 -10.32
C GLY A 44 8.18 4.73 -10.84
N VAL A 45 8.21 5.54 -11.88
CA VAL A 45 6.98 6.06 -12.49
C VAL A 45 6.16 4.91 -13.08
N ILE A 46 6.81 3.95 -13.73
CA ILE A 46 6.14 2.78 -14.28
C ILE A 46 5.47 1.98 -13.16
N ALA A 47 6.19 1.74 -12.06
CA ALA A 47 5.66 0.99 -10.92
C ALA A 47 4.44 1.70 -10.30
N LEU A 48 4.49 3.03 -10.19
CA LEU A 48 3.35 3.80 -9.68
C LEU A 48 2.14 3.71 -10.62
N GLY A 49 2.38 3.67 -11.93
CA GLY A 49 1.31 3.44 -12.90
C GLY A 49 0.69 2.05 -12.73
N ILE A 50 1.50 1.04 -12.51
CA ILE A 50 1.03 -0.32 -12.23
C ILE A 50 0.16 -0.33 -10.97
N TYR A 51 0.58 0.36 -9.92
CA TYR A 51 -0.24 0.50 -8.72
C TYR A 51 -1.61 1.06 -9.04
N GLY A 52 -1.67 2.15 -9.82
CA GLY A 52 -2.95 2.78 -10.17
C GLY A 52 -3.89 1.82 -10.90
N PHE A 53 -3.37 1.05 -11.84
CA PHE A 53 -4.19 0.07 -12.54
C PHE A 53 -4.59 -1.10 -11.64
N ALA A 54 -3.68 -1.58 -10.80
CA ALA A 54 -3.99 -2.68 -9.88
C ALA A 54 -5.13 -2.31 -8.93
N ALA A 55 -5.17 -1.07 -8.47
CA ALA A 55 -6.23 -0.60 -7.58
C ALA A 55 -7.62 -0.75 -8.22
N THR A 56 -7.73 -0.62 -9.54
CA THR A 56 -9.01 -0.75 -10.23
C THR A 56 -9.54 -2.17 -10.25
N LEU A 57 -8.71 -3.15 -9.91
CA LEU A 57 -9.10 -4.56 -9.90
C LEU A 57 -9.71 -5.00 -8.57
N GLN A 58 -9.74 -4.11 -7.57
CA GLN A 58 -10.38 -4.42 -6.29
C GLN A 58 -11.87 -4.68 -6.49
N PRO A 59 -12.42 -5.66 -5.74
CA PRO A 59 -13.86 -5.99 -5.86
C PRO A 59 -14.81 -4.86 -5.47
N ASP A 60 -14.40 -3.99 -4.52
CA ASP A 60 -15.23 -2.87 -4.09
C ASP A 60 -15.26 -1.81 -5.19
N ALA A 61 -16.43 -1.25 -5.45
CA ALA A 61 -16.64 -0.27 -6.51
C ALA A 61 -16.44 1.18 -6.04
N HIS A 62 -16.12 1.39 -4.76
CA HIS A 62 -16.03 2.72 -4.18
C HIS A 62 -14.57 3.19 -4.12
N PHE A 63 -14.19 4.02 -5.05
CA PHE A 63 -12.82 4.53 -5.18
C PHE A 63 -12.28 5.09 -3.86
N GLY A 64 -13.05 5.94 -3.19
CA GLY A 64 -12.60 6.56 -1.94
C GLY A 64 -12.30 5.55 -0.85
N ARG A 65 -13.15 4.53 -0.74
CA ARG A 65 -12.95 3.46 0.26
C ARG A 65 -11.68 2.66 -0.04
N ILE A 66 -11.48 2.32 -1.30
CA ILE A 66 -10.29 1.57 -1.73
C ILE A 66 -9.03 2.38 -1.42
N LEU A 67 -9.00 3.65 -1.79
CA LEU A 67 -7.83 4.50 -1.57
C LEU A 67 -7.57 4.75 -0.10
N ALA A 68 -8.62 4.90 0.71
CA ALA A 68 -8.46 5.05 2.15
C ALA A 68 -7.81 3.81 2.78
N ALA A 69 -8.24 2.62 2.32
CA ALA A 69 -7.65 1.37 2.79
C ALA A 69 -6.19 1.24 2.35
N TYR A 70 -5.87 1.59 1.11
CA TYR A 70 -4.48 1.59 0.64
C TYR A 70 -3.61 2.54 1.46
N GLY A 71 -4.16 3.71 1.86
CA GLY A 71 -3.40 4.65 2.68
C GLY A 71 -2.95 4.03 3.99
N GLY A 72 -3.84 3.29 4.66
CA GLY A 72 -3.50 2.61 5.91
C GLY A 72 -2.48 1.48 5.70
N VAL A 73 -2.68 0.67 4.67
CA VAL A 73 -1.74 -0.39 4.32
C VAL A 73 -0.39 0.21 3.94
N PHE A 74 -0.40 1.34 3.25
CA PHE A 74 0.81 2.05 2.84
C PHE A 74 1.67 2.42 4.06
N VAL A 75 1.07 2.88 5.14
CA VAL A 75 1.82 3.25 6.35
C VAL A 75 2.61 2.05 6.87
N ALA A 76 1.94 0.93 7.10
CA ALA A 76 2.58 -0.27 7.61
C ALA A 76 3.60 -0.84 6.61
N GLY A 77 3.24 -0.87 5.35
CA GLY A 77 4.11 -1.37 4.29
C GLY A 77 5.37 -0.54 4.12
N SER A 78 5.26 0.78 4.28
CA SER A 78 6.42 1.66 4.18
C SER A 78 7.43 1.41 5.28
N LEU A 79 6.96 1.19 6.52
CA LEU A 79 7.86 0.84 7.61
C LEU A 79 8.54 -0.50 7.35
N LEU A 80 7.79 -1.48 6.87
CA LEU A 80 8.33 -2.80 6.56
C LEU A 80 9.37 -2.71 5.44
N TRP A 81 9.10 -1.91 4.41
CA TRP A 81 10.06 -1.70 3.31
C TRP A 81 11.34 -1.08 3.84
N GLY A 82 11.23 -0.05 4.69
CA GLY A 82 12.40 0.58 5.28
C GLY A 82 13.25 -0.38 6.10
N ILE A 83 12.60 -1.24 6.89
CA ILE A 83 13.31 -2.27 7.65
C ILE A 83 14.05 -3.22 6.72
N THR A 84 13.41 -3.63 5.64
CA THR A 84 13.95 -4.65 4.74
C THR A 84 15.07 -4.11 3.84
N PHE A 85 14.90 -2.90 3.30
CA PHE A 85 15.80 -2.41 2.25
C PHE A 85 16.68 -1.25 2.67
N ASP A 86 16.31 -0.48 3.70
CA ASP A 86 17.04 0.73 4.07
C ASP A 86 17.64 0.70 5.47
N GLY A 87 17.56 -0.42 6.17
CA GLY A 87 18.10 -0.52 7.52
C GLY A 87 17.37 0.33 8.56
N PHE A 88 16.16 0.77 8.25
CA PHE A 88 15.34 1.57 9.14
C PHE A 88 14.95 0.76 10.37
N ARG A 89 15.00 1.41 11.54
CA ARG A 89 14.59 0.81 12.81
C ARG A 89 13.42 1.58 13.38
N PRO A 90 12.20 1.05 13.25
CA PRO A 90 11.02 1.74 13.77
C PRO A 90 11.06 1.78 15.30
N ASP A 91 10.63 2.89 15.86
CA ASP A 91 10.46 3.00 17.30
C ASP A 91 9.02 2.60 17.69
N ARG A 92 8.74 2.68 19.00
CA ARG A 92 7.41 2.28 19.49
C ARG A 92 6.27 3.13 18.92
N TRP A 93 6.56 4.38 18.56
CA TRP A 93 5.53 5.27 18.01
C TRP A 93 5.21 4.89 16.56
N ASP A 94 6.23 4.51 15.79
CA ASP A 94 6.04 4.00 14.45
C ASP A 94 5.17 2.74 14.47
N VAL A 95 5.47 1.81 15.38
CA VAL A 95 4.72 0.56 15.51
C VAL A 95 3.29 0.82 15.94
N ALA A 96 3.10 1.67 16.95
CA ALA A 96 1.76 2.01 17.44
C ALA A 96 0.92 2.67 16.37
N GLY A 97 1.48 3.64 15.63
CA GLY A 97 0.78 4.31 14.55
C GLY A 97 0.39 3.38 13.43
N SER A 98 1.31 2.48 13.04
CA SER A 98 1.02 1.48 12.02
C SER A 98 -0.10 0.54 12.44
N ALA A 99 -0.09 0.10 13.69
CA ALA A 99 -1.13 -0.79 14.21
C ALA A 99 -2.49 -0.11 14.17
N ILE A 100 -2.55 1.16 14.55
CA ILE A 100 -3.81 1.93 14.50
C ILE A 100 -4.29 2.06 13.05
N CYS A 101 -3.38 2.31 12.10
CA CYS A 101 -3.75 2.42 10.69
C CYS A 101 -4.30 1.10 10.16
N LEU A 102 -3.68 -0.03 10.50
CA LEU A 102 -4.16 -1.33 10.05
C LEU A 102 -5.51 -1.67 10.67
N LEU A 103 -5.72 -1.29 11.92
CA LEU A 103 -7.03 -1.46 12.55
C LEU A 103 -8.09 -0.64 11.83
N GLY A 104 -7.76 0.59 11.45
CA GLY A 104 -8.64 1.44 10.65
C GLY A 104 -8.98 0.83 9.30
N VAL A 105 -7.99 0.24 8.63
CA VAL A 105 -8.20 -0.45 7.35
C VAL A 105 -9.18 -1.62 7.55
N ALA A 106 -9.01 -2.40 8.61
CA ALA A 106 -9.90 -3.52 8.88
C ALA A 106 -11.34 -3.05 9.07
N VAL A 107 -11.52 -1.94 9.76
CA VAL A 107 -12.86 -1.35 9.95
C VAL A 107 -13.44 -0.91 8.59
N ILE A 108 -12.65 -0.24 7.78
CA ILE A 108 -13.11 0.26 6.48
C ILE A 108 -13.53 -0.89 5.56
N MET A 109 -12.73 -1.95 5.51
CA MET A 109 -12.92 -3.01 4.52
C MET A 109 -13.85 -4.11 4.97
N PHE A 110 -13.90 -4.40 6.26
CA PHE A 110 -14.57 -5.62 6.73
C PHE A 110 -15.70 -5.39 7.73
N ALA A 111 -15.96 -4.15 8.14
CA ALA A 111 -17.09 -3.89 9.03
C ALA A 111 -18.40 -4.28 8.35
N PRO A 112 -19.33 -4.93 9.07
CA PRO A 112 -20.64 -5.23 8.51
C PRO A 112 -21.39 -3.92 8.26
N ARG A 113 -21.97 -3.81 7.06
CA ARG A 113 -22.73 -2.62 6.68
C ARG A 113 -24.09 -3.03 6.17
N ASN A 114 -25.08 -2.21 6.49
CA ASN A 114 -26.38 -2.35 5.86
C ASN A 114 -26.26 -1.96 4.39
N ALA A 115 -27.15 -2.53 3.56
CA ALA A 115 -27.22 -2.17 2.16
C ALA A 115 -27.51 -0.67 2.05
N GLY A 116 -26.65 0.02 1.39
CA GLY A 116 -26.83 1.44 1.29
C GLY A 116 -25.53 2.17 1.16
#